data_9e808c2044550e69a91f366d3b03d623
#
_entry.id   9e808c2044550e69a91f366d3b03d623
#
_cell.length_a   1.000
_cell.length_b   1.000
_cell.length_c   1.000
_cell.angle_alpha   90.00
_cell.angle_beta   90.00
_cell.angle_gamma   90.00
#
_symmetry.space_group_name_H-M   'P 1'
#
loop_
_entity.id
_entity.type
_entity.pdbx_description
1 polymer ?
#
loop_
_entity_poly.entity_id
_entity_poly.type
_entity_poly.pdbx_seq_one_letter_code
_entity_poly.pdbx_strand_id
1 'polypeptide(L)'
;IGMKYRSVYGSDNDTVEKVACFSRACALRNKLNMTTIGAFGGRGMGLTCGCADPSQFMREFGVDIDSRDSMDILKAAEEVTEEEIQDVKENLIKPYFQEMPPDDGCTERSIRLYLAVKKIIEKEKFDMYVIQSFPGLAEEYAASCFTQSMMLQQGIPTATLCDYNNVLTVFLLSNLTPDPVYYGDFQCIDKEKKVVKVIGDGACAPSLAG
;
A
#
# COMPACT_ATOMS: atom_id res chain seq x y z
N ILE A 1 -12.57 -34.12 -0.41
CA ILE A 1 -12.44 -32.91 -1.26
C ILE A 1 -12.86 -31.74 -0.41
N GLY A 2 -11.94 -31.05 0.23
CA GLY A 2 -12.19 -29.97 1.20
C GLY A 2 -12.65 -28.64 0.62
N MET A 3 -13.38 -28.61 -0.51
CA MET A 3 -13.90 -27.36 -1.06
C MET A 3 -15.11 -26.85 -0.27
N LYS A 4 -15.04 -25.59 0.16
CA LYS A 4 -16.21 -24.91 0.75
C LYS A 4 -17.19 -24.57 -0.36
N TYR A 5 -18.46 -24.87 -0.15
CA TYR A 5 -19.53 -24.50 -1.08
C TYR A 5 -20.72 -23.93 -0.32
N ARG A 6 -21.54 -23.18 -1.02
CA ARG A 6 -22.82 -22.68 -0.53
C ARG A 6 -23.88 -22.92 -1.60
N SER A 7 -25.00 -23.48 -1.21
CA SER A 7 -26.15 -23.62 -2.11
C SER A 7 -27.10 -22.43 -1.92
N VAL A 8 -27.55 -21.86 -3.01
CA VAL A 8 -28.59 -20.83 -3.04
C VAL A 8 -29.65 -21.26 -4.05
N TYR A 9 -30.90 -20.93 -3.77
CA TYR A 9 -32.06 -21.29 -4.60
C TYR A 9 -32.88 -20.05 -4.87
N GLY A 10 -33.38 -19.92 -6.09
CA GLY A 10 -34.18 -18.79 -6.53
C GLY A 10 -33.54 -18.01 -7.66
N SER A 11 -34.29 -17.07 -8.21
CA SER A 11 -33.85 -16.16 -9.29
C SER A 11 -34.11 -14.70 -8.94
N ASP A 12 -34.40 -14.41 -7.67
CA ASP A 12 -34.56 -13.05 -7.17
C ASP A 12 -33.22 -12.29 -7.09
N ASN A 13 -33.30 -10.98 -6.95
CA ASN A 13 -32.11 -10.13 -6.88
C ASN A 13 -31.20 -10.46 -5.70
N ASP A 14 -31.75 -10.89 -4.56
CA ASP A 14 -30.97 -11.30 -3.38
C ASP A 14 -30.13 -12.55 -3.67
N THR A 15 -30.73 -13.52 -4.37
CA THR A 15 -30.01 -14.73 -4.81
C THR A 15 -28.90 -14.39 -5.79
N VAL A 16 -29.15 -13.54 -6.77
CA VAL A 16 -28.15 -13.09 -7.75
C VAL A 16 -27.01 -12.36 -7.05
N GLU A 17 -27.31 -11.49 -6.09
CA GLU A 17 -26.28 -10.74 -5.35
C GLU A 17 -25.41 -11.68 -4.48
N LYS A 18 -25.99 -12.67 -3.82
CA LYS A 18 -25.23 -13.69 -3.06
C LYS A 18 -24.27 -14.48 -3.94
N VAL A 19 -24.70 -14.87 -5.14
CA VAL A 19 -23.83 -15.55 -6.12
C VAL A 19 -22.72 -14.62 -6.58
N ALA A 20 -23.03 -13.38 -6.90
CA ALA A 20 -22.05 -12.38 -7.32
C ALA A 20 -21.00 -12.10 -6.22
N CYS A 21 -21.42 -11.94 -4.96
CA CYS A 21 -20.51 -11.77 -3.82
C CYS A 21 -19.59 -12.97 -3.64
N PHE A 22 -20.11 -14.17 -3.73
CA PHE A 22 -19.30 -15.39 -3.63
C PHE A 22 -18.31 -15.50 -4.79
N SER A 23 -18.73 -15.19 -6.00
CA SER A 23 -17.86 -15.19 -7.19
C SER A 23 -16.74 -14.19 -7.08
N ARG A 24 -17.03 -12.94 -6.60
CA ARG A 24 -16.00 -11.93 -6.33
C ARG A 24 -15.00 -12.41 -5.27
N ALA A 25 -15.47 -13.02 -4.19
CA ALA A 25 -14.58 -13.57 -3.15
C ALA A 25 -13.67 -14.68 -3.69
N CYS A 26 -14.20 -15.57 -4.54
CA CYS A 26 -13.40 -16.61 -5.21
C CYS A 26 -12.38 -16.01 -6.17
N ALA A 27 -12.77 -15.04 -6.97
CA ALA A 27 -11.87 -14.34 -7.89
C ALA A 27 -10.74 -13.62 -7.14
N LEU A 28 -11.07 -12.94 -6.03
CA LEU A 28 -10.07 -12.27 -5.19
C LEU A 28 -9.11 -13.27 -4.54
N ARG A 29 -9.60 -14.40 -4.04
CA ARG A 29 -8.74 -15.47 -3.52
C ARG A 29 -7.79 -16.00 -4.59
N ASN A 30 -8.28 -16.20 -5.81
CA ASN A 30 -7.44 -16.66 -6.92
C ASN A 30 -6.41 -15.60 -7.30
N LYS A 31 -6.79 -14.32 -7.29
CA LYS A 31 -5.85 -13.21 -7.55
C LYS A 31 -4.77 -13.10 -6.47
N LEU A 32 -5.12 -13.35 -5.20
CA LEU A 32 -4.18 -13.33 -4.09
C LEU A 32 -3.13 -14.45 -4.20
N ASN A 33 -3.54 -15.60 -4.67
CA ASN A 33 -2.64 -16.75 -4.82
C ASN A 33 -1.54 -16.43 -5.84
N MET A 34 -0.29 -16.66 -5.46
CA MET A 34 0.91 -16.34 -6.26
C MET A 34 1.24 -14.85 -6.38
N THR A 35 0.71 -14.01 -5.50
CA THR A 35 1.17 -12.62 -5.37
C THR A 35 2.45 -12.54 -4.55
N THR A 36 3.21 -11.46 -4.78
CA THR A 36 4.47 -11.21 -4.07
C THR A 36 4.43 -9.85 -3.38
N ILE A 37 4.78 -9.85 -2.10
CA ILE A 37 5.05 -8.63 -1.32
C ILE A 37 6.53 -8.28 -1.45
N GLY A 38 6.85 -7.12 -2.03
CA GLY A 38 8.18 -6.54 -1.94
C GLY A 38 8.39 -5.92 -0.55
N ALA A 39 9.34 -6.43 0.22
CA ALA A 39 9.61 -5.93 1.56
C ALA A 39 10.94 -5.18 1.60
N PHE A 40 10.88 -3.86 1.77
CA PHE A 40 12.06 -2.99 1.82
C PHE A 40 12.46 -2.70 3.27
N GLY A 41 13.56 -3.26 3.71
CA GLY A 41 14.02 -3.21 5.10
C GLY A 41 13.41 -4.31 5.95
N GLY A 42 13.20 -4.04 7.23
CA GLY A 42 12.73 -5.02 8.20
C GLY A 42 11.69 -4.45 9.17
N ARG A 43 11.56 -5.09 10.32
CA ARG A 43 10.64 -4.68 11.39
C ARG A 43 11.00 -3.30 11.92
N GLY A 44 10.17 -2.31 11.64
CA GLY A 44 10.37 -0.95 12.13
C GLY A 44 10.04 -0.82 13.62
N MET A 45 10.82 -0.02 14.36
CA MET A 45 10.60 0.40 15.75
C MET A 45 10.24 -0.73 16.74
N GLY A 46 10.66 -1.96 16.48
CA GLY A 46 10.36 -3.10 17.33
C GLY A 46 8.90 -3.58 17.32
N LEU A 47 8.07 -3.06 16.43
CA LEU A 47 6.67 -3.47 16.29
C LEU A 47 6.56 -4.95 15.93
N THR A 48 5.69 -5.68 16.61
CA THR A 48 5.45 -7.11 16.38
C THR A 48 4.10 -7.41 15.74
N CYS A 49 3.15 -6.49 15.84
CA CYS A 49 1.78 -6.67 15.32
C CYS A 49 1.72 -6.81 13.79
N GLY A 50 2.64 -6.16 13.08
CA GLY A 50 2.73 -6.22 11.61
C GLY A 50 3.62 -7.34 11.08
N CYS A 51 4.33 -8.08 11.95
CA CYS A 51 5.23 -9.15 11.51
C CYS A 51 4.46 -10.30 10.85
N ALA A 52 5.07 -10.88 9.82
CA ALA A 52 4.58 -12.09 9.17
C ALA A 52 5.60 -13.22 9.29
N ASP A 53 5.10 -14.44 9.32
CA ASP A 53 5.88 -15.63 8.99
C ASP A 53 5.70 -15.90 7.48
N PRO A 54 6.75 -15.76 6.65
CA PRO A 54 6.65 -15.97 5.20
C PRO A 54 6.09 -17.36 4.84
N SER A 55 6.48 -18.39 5.61
CA SER A 55 5.99 -19.76 5.39
C SER A 55 4.48 -19.87 5.67
N GLN A 56 3.98 -19.14 6.66
CA GLN A 56 2.55 -19.10 6.96
C GLN A 56 1.80 -18.31 5.86
N PHE A 57 2.31 -17.17 5.42
CA PHE A 57 1.71 -16.39 4.34
C PHE A 57 1.59 -17.21 3.05
N MET A 58 2.65 -17.93 2.68
CA MET A 58 2.64 -18.81 1.53
C MET A 58 1.61 -19.94 1.69
N ARG A 59 1.56 -20.60 2.85
CA ARG A 59 0.66 -21.73 3.08
C ARG A 59 -0.82 -21.33 3.14
N GLU A 60 -1.14 -20.22 3.82
CA GLU A 60 -2.53 -19.81 4.08
C GLU A 60 -3.13 -18.99 2.93
N PHE A 61 -2.31 -18.14 2.32
CA PHE A 61 -2.76 -17.15 1.32
C PHE A 61 -2.17 -17.38 -0.07
N GLY A 62 -1.09 -18.13 -0.21
CA GLY A 62 -0.34 -18.28 -1.45
C GLY A 62 0.49 -17.04 -1.78
N VAL A 63 0.82 -16.21 -0.77
CA VAL A 63 1.55 -14.95 -0.90
C VAL A 63 3.01 -15.17 -0.56
N ASP A 64 3.90 -14.78 -1.45
CA ASP A 64 5.35 -14.75 -1.21
C ASP A 64 5.79 -13.41 -0.63
N ILE A 65 6.89 -13.42 0.12
CA ILE A 65 7.52 -12.22 0.68
C ILE A 65 8.97 -12.18 0.21
N ASP A 66 9.27 -11.26 -0.71
CA ASP A 66 10.62 -11.02 -1.21
C ASP A 66 11.25 -9.83 -0.50
N SER A 67 12.22 -10.10 0.35
CA SER A 67 12.92 -9.08 1.15
C SER A 67 14.06 -8.44 0.35
N ARG A 68 14.04 -7.10 0.32
CA ARG A 68 15.05 -6.26 -0.33
C ARG A 68 15.74 -5.34 0.66
N ASP A 69 16.99 -5.04 0.39
CA ASP A 69 17.73 -4.07 1.18
C ASP A 69 17.21 -2.65 0.87
N SER A 70 17.06 -1.81 1.90
CA SER A 70 16.72 -0.40 1.73
C SER A 70 17.75 0.38 0.91
N MET A 71 19.00 -0.10 0.87
CA MET A 71 20.06 0.46 0.02
C MET A 71 19.77 0.33 -1.48
N ASP A 72 18.97 -0.65 -1.89
CA ASP A 72 18.59 -0.78 -3.31
C ASP A 72 17.69 0.40 -3.75
N ILE A 73 16.85 0.91 -2.84
CA ILE A 73 16.06 2.12 -3.09
C ILE A 73 16.95 3.34 -3.25
N LEU A 74 17.94 3.52 -2.36
CA LEU A 74 18.84 4.68 -2.41
C LEU A 74 19.66 4.69 -3.70
N LYS A 75 20.20 3.55 -4.13
CA LYS A 75 20.89 3.42 -5.41
C LYS A 75 19.98 3.76 -6.59
N ALA A 76 18.75 3.24 -6.60
CA ALA A 76 17.80 3.55 -7.65
C ALA A 76 17.37 5.03 -7.64
N ALA A 77 17.34 5.68 -6.46
CA ALA A 77 17.05 7.10 -6.34
C ALA A 77 18.16 8.00 -6.93
N GLU A 78 19.42 7.57 -6.88
CA GLU A 78 20.54 8.25 -7.52
C GLU A 78 20.44 8.25 -9.06
N GLU A 79 19.78 7.22 -9.64
CA GLU A 79 19.58 7.08 -11.09
C GLU A 79 18.38 7.90 -11.62
N VAL A 80 17.61 8.54 -10.76
CA VAL A 80 16.46 9.35 -11.15
C VAL A 80 16.92 10.66 -11.76
N THR A 81 16.41 10.97 -12.96
CA THR A 81 16.77 12.18 -13.70
C THR A 81 15.92 13.37 -13.30
N GLU A 82 16.41 14.59 -13.60
CA GLU A 82 15.66 15.84 -13.37
C GLU A 82 14.39 15.90 -14.21
N GLU A 83 14.40 15.34 -15.42
CA GLU A 83 13.24 15.27 -16.29
C GLU A 83 12.11 14.44 -15.65
N GLU A 84 12.44 13.27 -15.08
CA GLU A 84 11.48 12.44 -14.36
C GLU A 84 10.90 13.16 -13.12
N ILE A 85 11.71 13.94 -12.42
CA ILE A 85 11.27 14.75 -11.26
C ILE A 85 10.27 15.82 -11.70
N GLN A 86 10.57 16.53 -12.78
CA GLN A 86 9.66 17.55 -13.31
C GLN A 86 8.35 16.94 -13.81
N ASP A 87 8.40 15.77 -14.46
CA ASP A 87 7.20 15.07 -14.88
C ASP A 87 6.28 14.73 -13.67
N VAL A 88 6.85 14.23 -12.57
CA VAL A 88 6.10 13.96 -11.34
C VAL A 88 5.51 15.24 -10.74
N LYS A 89 6.27 16.35 -10.70
CA LYS A 89 5.77 17.64 -10.20
C LYS A 89 4.56 18.13 -11.00
N GLU A 90 4.64 18.09 -12.33
CA GLU A 90 3.60 18.63 -13.20
C GLU A 90 2.38 17.69 -13.32
N ASN A 91 2.60 16.40 -13.50
CA ASN A 91 1.55 15.48 -13.87
C ASN A 91 0.98 14.67 -12.70
N LEU A 92 1.73 14.53 -11.59
CA LEU A 92 1.28 13.75 -10.45
C LEU A 92 0.96 14.61 -9.22
N ILE A 93 1.76 15.66 -8.92
CA ILE A 93 1.57 16.46 -7.71
C ILE A 93 0.59 17.61 -7.97
N LYS A 94 0.82 18.39 -9.00
CA LYS A 94 0.03 19.57 -9.34
C LYS A 94 -1.50 19.37 -9.41
N PRO A 95 -2.01 18.21 -9.90
CA PRO A 95 -3.44 17.97 -9.90
C PRO A 95 -4.09 17.91 -8.52
N TYR A 96 -3.33 17.61 -7.47
CA TYR A 96 -3.85 17.43 -6.11
C TYR A 96 -3.45 18.56 -5.16
N PHE A 97 -2.40 19.33 -5.45
CA PHE A 97 -1.86 20.36 -4.56
C PHE A 97 -1.80 21.71 -5.27
N GLN A 98 -2.50 22.69 -4.71
CA GLN A 98 -2.54 24.04 -5.27
C GLN A 98 -1.23 24.79 -5.07
N GLU A 99 -0.52 24.50 -3.99
CA GLU A 99 0.75 25.13 -3.64
C GLU A 99 1.80 24.05 -3.33
N MET A 100 2.99 24.25 -3.84
CA MET A 100 4.15 23.44 -3.48
C MET A 100 4.80 23.99 -2.23
N PRO A 101 5.27 23.13 -1.30
CA PRO A 101 6.06 23.62 -0.17
C PRO A 101 7.34 24.28 -0.65
N PRO A 102 7.95 25.18 0.16
CA PRO A 102 9.26 25.74 -0.14
C PRO A 102 10.26 24.62 -0.43
N ASP A 103 11.08 24.81 -1.45
CA ASP A 103 12.08 23.81 -1.84
C ASP A 103 13.27 23.85 -0.89
N ASP A 104 13.27 22.97 0.08
CA ASP A 104 14.39 22.69 0.99
C ASP A 104 15.17 21.42 0.61
N GLY A 105 14.94 20.91 -0.61
CA GLY A 105 15.47 19.64 -1.10
C GLY A 105 14.72 18.42 -0.59
N CYS A 106 13.79 18.57 0.34
CA CYS A 106 13.01 17.46 0.89
C CYS A 106 11.99 16.92 -0.13
N THR A 107 11.34 17.84 -0.85
CA THR A 107 10.38 17.49 -1.91
C THR A 107 11.05 16.68 -3.01
N GLU A 108 12.23 17.11 -3.46
CA GLU A 108 12.98 16.41 -4.50
C GLU A 108 13.39 14.99 -4.03
N ARG A 109 13.97 14.86 -2.83
CA ARG A 109 14.31 13.54 -2.27
C ARG A 109 13.09 12.63 -2.16
N SER A 110 11.94 13.17 -1.77
CA SER A 110 10.68 12.42 -1.68
C SER A 110 10.20 11.94 -3.05
N ILE A 111 10.35 12.75 -4.10
CA ILE A 111 10.03 12.37 -5.48
C ILE A 111 11.00 11.31 -5.99
N ARG A 112 12.31 11.46 -5.74
CA ARG A 112 13.32 10.47 -6.10
C ARG A 112 13.04 9.13 -5.42
N LEU A 113 12.67 9.15 -4.15
CA LEU A 113 12.27 7.95 -3.39
C LEU A 113 11.05 7.27 -4.02
N TYR A 114 10.02 8.03 -4.37
CA TYR A 114 8.84 7.52 -5.05
C TYR A 114 9.17 6.85 -6.37
N LEU A 115 9.95 7.51 -7.23
CA LEU A 115 10.34 6.98 -8.54
C LEU A 115 11.21 5.72 -8.41
N ALA A 116 12.15 5.72 -7.46
CA ALA A 116 12.99 4.55 -7.18
C ALA A 116 12.16 3.34 -6.76
N VAL A 117 11.29 3.50 -5.79
CA VAL A 117 10.40 2.41 -5.32
C VAL A 117 9.51 1.93 -6.45
N LYS A 118 8.93 2.84 -7.24
CA LYS A 118 8.09 2.50 -8.39
C LYS A 118 8.84 1.67 -9.44
N LYS A 119 10.04 2.11 -9.84
CA LYS A 119 10.91 1.39 -10.79
C LYS A 119 11.23 -0.03 -10.30
N ILE A 120 11.52 -0.19 -8.99
CA ILE A 120 11.82 -1.51 -8.42
C ILE A 120 10.57 -2.39 -8.44
N ILE A 121 9.41 -1.88 -8.02
CA ILE A 121 8.14 -2.63 -8.01
C ILE A 121 7.79 -3.11 -9.42
N GLU A 122 7.90 -2.25 -10.42
CA GLU A 122 7.60 -2.58 -11.83
C GLU A 122 8.59 -3.62 -12.39
N LYS A 123 9.88 -3.46 -12.11
CA LYS A 123 10.93 -4.37 -12.56
C LYS A 123 10.78 -5.77 -11.96
N GLU A 124 10.58 -5.84 -10.65
CA GLU A 124 10.47 -7.10 -9.91
C GLU A 124 9.04 -7.68 -9.93
N LYS A 125 8.07 -6.91 -10.45
CA LYS A 125 6.65 -7.27 -10.56
C LYS A 125 6.00 -7.59 -9.20
N PHE A 126 6.29 -6.76 -8.20
CA PHE A 126 5.63 -6.88 -6.91
C PHE A 126 4.17 -6.43 -7.02
N ASP A 127 3.25 -7.21 -6.45
CA ASP A 127 1.82 -6.91 -6.45
C ASP A 127 1.44 -5.90 -5.36
N MET A 128 2.25 -5.84 -4.32
CA MET A 128 2.14 -4.94 -3.17
C MET A 128 3.51 -4.79 -2.51
N TYR A 129 3.68 -3.78 -1.66
CA TYR A 129 4.95 -3.61 -0.96
C TYR A 129 4.79 -3.05 0.44
N VAL A 130 5.80 -3.30 1.28
CA VAL A 130 5.97 -2.69 2.59
C VAL A 130 7.35 -2.04 2.68
N ILE A 131 7.45 -0.94 3.44
CA ILE A 131 8.69 -0.20 3.56
C ILE A 131 8.94 0.21 5.01
N GLN A 132 10.17 -0.02 5.49
CA GLN A 132 10.65 0.50 6.75
C GLN A 132 11.13 1.94 6.56
N SER A 133 10.23 2.91 6.83
CA SER A 133 10.57 4.32 6.73
C SER A 133 11.40 4.80 7.92
N PHE A 134 11.01 4.43 9.13
CA PHE A 134 11.61 4.90 10.37
C PHE A 134 12.47 3.83 11.06
N PRO A 135 13.59 4.27 11.72
CA PRO A 135 14.11 5.63 11.71
C PRO A 135 14.97 5.93 10.47
N GLY A 136 15.77 4.97 10.01
CA GLY A 136 16.90 5.18 9.14
C GLY A 136 16.60 5.92 7.82
N LEU A 137 15.66 5.41 7.03
CA LEU A 137 15.36 6.02 5.73
C LEU A 137 14.86 7.47 5.87
N ALA A 138 13.99 7.71 6.85
CA ALA A 138 13.44 9.05 7.10
C ALA A 138 14.47 10.06 7.61
N GLU A 139 15.42 9.61 8.44
CA GLU A 139 16.47 10.46 9.02
C GLU A 139 17.58 10.74 8.02
N GLU A 140 18.00 9.74 7.25
CA GLU A 140 19.16 9.82 6.37
C GLU A 140 18.82 10.31 4.94
N TYR A 141 17.56 10.16 4.50
CA TYR A 141 17.19 10.48 3.13
C TYR A 141 15.85 11.21 3.02
N ALA A 142 14.74 10.47 3.14
CA ALA A 142 13.37 11.01 3.12
C ALA A 142 12.40 10.01 3.74
N ALA A 143 11.36 10.51 4.40
CA ALA A 143 10.24 9.69 4.84
C ALA A 143 9.44 9.16 3.64
N SER A 144 8.96 7.91 3.73
CA SER A 144 8.24 7.26 2.63
C SER A 144 6.77 7.66 2.49
N CYS A 145 6.29 8.64 3.27
CA CYS A 145 4.88 9.05 3.30
C CYS A 145 4.37 9.48 1.93
N PHE A 146 5.12 10.33 1.23
CA PHE A 146 4.79 10.76 -0.14
C PHE A 146 4.73 9.56 -1.10
N THR A 147 5.73 8.69 -1.05
CA THR A 147 5.79 7.47 -1.87
C THR A 147 4.54 6.62 -1.69
N GLN A 148 4.17 6.34 -0.46
CA GLN A 148 3.01 5.52 -0.14
C GLN A 148 1.69 6.19 -0.53
N SER A 149 1.56 7.50 -0.29
CA SER A 149 0.41 8.30 -0.70
C SER A 149 0.17 8.22 -2.20
N MET A 150 1.20 8.44 -3.01
CA MET A 150 1.11 8.40 -4.47
C MET A 150 0.87 6.97 -5.01
N MET A 151 1.46 5.96 -4.37
CA MET A 151 1.25 4.56 -4.74
C MET A 151 -0.19 4.10 -4.45
N LEU A 152 -0.73 4.45 -3.28
CA LEU A 152 -2.14 4.18 -2.94
C LEU A 152 -3.09 4.89 -3.92
N GLN A 153 -2.77 6.13 -4.31
CA GLN A 153 -3.53 6.86 -5.33
C GLN A 153 -3.54 6.14 -6.68
N GLN A 154 -2.47 5.43 -7.03
CA GLN A 154 -2.35 4.64 -8.26
C GLN A 154 -2.86 3.21 -8.11
N GLY A 155 -3.45 2.86 -6.96
CA GLY A 155 -3.98 1.52 -6.68
C GLY A 155 -2.92 0.46 -6.38
N ILE A 156 -1.70 0.88 -6.02
CA ILE A 156 -0.61 -0.02 -5.59
C ILE A 156 -0.67 -0.15 -4.07
N PRO A 157 -1.02 -1.33 -3.53
CA PRO A 157 -1.16 -1.53 -2.10
C PRO A 157 0.18 -1.41 -1.37
N THR A 158 0.18 -0.67 -0.28
CA THR A 158 1.35 -0.48 0.57
C THR A 158 0.98 -0.32 2.03
N ALA A 159 1.93 -0.56 2.92
CA ALA A 159 1.83 -0.26 4.34
C ALA A 159 3.17 0.25 4.90
N THR A 160 3.09 1.14 5.90
CA THR A 160 4.26 1.67 6.61
C THR A 160 4.86 0.61 7.55
N LEU A 161 6.10 0.84 8.01
CA LEU A 161 6.77 0.09 9.07
C LEU A 161 6.87 -1.43 8.82
N CYS A 162 6.87 -1.83 7.55
CA CYS A 162 6.84 -3.24 7.15
C CYS A 162 5.68 -4.02 7.80
N ASP A 163 4.48 -3.43 7.80
CA ASP A 163 3.28 -4.11 8.29
C ASP A 163 2.66 -5.00 7.20
N TYR A 164 3.01 -6.27 7.24
CA TYR A 164 2.54 -7.27 6.27
C TYR A 164 1.04 -7.56 6.39
N ASN A 165 0.47 -7.48 7.59
CA ASN A 165 -0.95 -7.72 7.80
C ASN A 165 -1.79 -6.58 7.22
N ASN A 166 -1.33 -5.34 7.39
CA ASN A 166 -2.00 -4.18 6.81
C ASN A 166 -1.90 -4.17 5.29
N VAL A 167 -0.72 -4.42 4.69
CA VAL A 167 -0.61 -4.41 3.22
C VAL A 167 -1.47 -5.49 2.58
N LEU A 168 -1.57 -6.67 3.19
CA LEU A 168 -2.47 -7.73 2.74
C LEU A 168 -3.93 -7.27 2.80
N THR A 169 -4.32 -6.60 3.89
CA THR A 169 -5.67 -6.04 4.05
C THR A 169 -5.96 -4.96 3.01
N VAL A 170 -5.00 -4.05 2.77
CA VAL A 170 -5.10 -3.01 1.73
C VAL A 170 -5.26 -3.65 0.36
N PHE A 171 -4.46 -4.69 0.03
CA PHE A 171 -4.61 -5.44 -1.23
C PHE A 171 -6.01 -6.02 -1.40
N LEU A 172 -6.54 -6.68 -0.37
CA LEU A 172 -7.88 -7.27 -0.40
C LEU A 172 -8.95 -6.20 -0.63
N LEU A 173 -8.90 -5.10 0.10
CA LEU A 173 -9.87 -4.01 -0.01
C LEU A 173 -9.77 -3.28 -1.36
N SER A 174 -8.57 -2.98 -1.85
CA SER A 174 -8.35 -2.34 -3.15
C SER A 174 -8.87 -3.16 -4.34
N ASN A 175 -9.06 -4.46 -4.15
CA ASN A 175 -9.68 -5.32 -5.17
C ASN A 175 -11.20 -5.49 -5.01
N LEU A 176 -11.79 -4.93 -3.96
CA LEU A 176 -13.22 -4.97 -3.68
C LEU A 176 -13.92 -3.63 -3.86
N THR A 177 -13.17 -2.53 -3.85
CA THR A 177 -13.67 -1.17 -4.08
C THR A 177 -12.91 -0.49 -5.22
N PRO A 178 -13.57 0.38 -6.01
CA PRO A 178 -12.88 1.22 -6.98
C PRO A 178 -12.14 2.41 -6.34
N ASP A 179 -12.47 2.75 -5.10
CA ASP A 179 -11.90 3.88 -4.39
C ASP A 179 -10.58 3.52 -3.72
N PRO A 180 -9.66 4.48 -3.55
CA PRO A 180 -8.44 4.27 -2.78
C PRO A 180 -8.74 3.81 -1.36
N VAL A 181 -7.93 2.89 -0.86
CA VAL A 181 -8.07 2.37 0.51
C VAL A 181 -7.26 3.24 1.46
N TYR A 182 -7.91 3.71 2.51
CA TYR A 182 -7.24 4.36 3.62
C TYR A 182 -6.95 3.36 4.73
N TYR A 183 -5.73 3.36 5.24
CA TYR A 183 -5.39 2.69 6.47
C TYR A 183 -4.69 3.66 7.42
N GLY A 184 -4.77 3.39 8.71
CA GLY A 184 -4.14 4.23 9.73
C GLY A 184 -4.38 3.69 11.11
N ASP A 185 -3.73 4.32 12.08
CA ASP A 185 -3.82 3.95 13.49
C ASP A 185 -5.11 4.46 14.11
N PHE A 186 -5.79 3.58 14.82
CA PHE A 186 -6.95 3.95 15.62
C PHE A 186 -6.51 4.81 16.80
N GLN A 187 -6.99 6.05 16.86
CA GLN A 187 -6.63 6.98 17.93
C GLN A 187 -7.68 7.04 19.04
N CYS A 188 -8.93 7.33 18.70
CA CYS A 188 -9.99 7.42 19.70
C CYS A 188 -11.40 7.29 19.09
N ILE A 189 -12.36 7.03 19.97
CA ILE A 189 -13.80 7.12 19.69
C ILE A 189 -14.36 8.30 20.48
N ASP A 190 -14.97 9.27 19.78
CA ASP A 190 -15.80 10.30 20.37
C ASP A 190 -17.26 9.79 20.41
N LYS A 191 -17.70 9.34 21.58
CA LYS A 191 -19.05 8.76 21.73
C LYS A 191 -20.15 9.80 21.63
N GLU A 192 -19.88 11.06 21.97
CA GLU A 192 -20.85 12.14 21.89
C GLU A 192 -21.10 12.53 20.44
N LYS A 193 -20.02 12.68 19.66
CA LYS A 193 -20.10 13.01 18.23
C LYS A 193 -20.33 11.78 17.35
N LYS A 194 -20.26 10.57 17.91
CA LYS A 194 -20.36 9.28 17.17
C LYS A 194 -19.36 9.18 16.03
N VAL A 195 -18.12 9.61 16.26
CA VAL A 195 -17.04 9.57 15.29
C VAL A 195 -15.85 8.76 15.80
N VAL A 196 -15.14 8.17 14.87
CA VAL A 196 -13.86 7.49 15.10
C VAL A 196 -12.77 8.33 14.48
N LYS A 197 -11.69 8.55 15.23
CA LYS A 197 -10.49 9.21 14.70
C LYS A 197 -9.44 8.17 14.36
N VAL A 198 -9.03 8.16 13.10
CA VAL A 198 -7.96 7.33 12.57
C VAL A 198 -6.88 8.27 12.04
N ILE A 199 -5.63 7.97 12.34
CA ILE A 199 -4.47 8.76 11.91
C ILE A 199 -3.62 7.89 11.00
N GLY A 200 -3.25 8.40 9.84
CA GLY A 200 -2.22 7.83 8.98
C GLY A 200 -0.96 8.68 9.02
N ASP A 201 0.18 8.06 8.75
CA ASP A 201 1.51 8.70 8.72
C ASP A 201 1.75 9.56 7.47
N GLY A 202 0.73 10.24 6.98
CA GLY A 202 0.79 10.97 5.71
C GLY A 202 0.69 10.08 4.46
N ALA A 203 0.41 8.80 4.63
CA ALA A 203 0.27 7.81 3.55
C ALA A 203 -1.16 7.70 3.01
N CYS A 204 -1.94 8.78 3.06
CA CYS A 204 -3.29 8.82 2.51
C CYS A 204 -3.26 9.18 1.02
N ALA A 205 -4.06 8.49 0.20
CA ALA A 205 -4.23 8.88 -1.20
C ALA A 205 -4.84 10.30 -1.29
N PRO A 206 -4.27 11.23 -2.08
CA PRO A 206 -4.71 12.62 -2.13
C PRO A 206 -6.19 12.80 -2.48
N SER A 207 -6.75 11.95 -3.31
CA SER A 207 -8.18 12.00 -3.67
C SER A 207 -9.14 11.75 -2.50
N LEU A 208 -8.65 11.26 -1.35
CA LEU A 208 -9.45 11.09 -0.13
C LEU A 208 -9.51 12.36 0.73
N ALA A 209 -8.74 13.38 0.39
CA ALA A 209 -8.70 14.64 1.15
C ALA A 209 -9.88 15.58 0.85
N GLY A 210 -10.66 15.35 -0.17
CA GLY A 210 -11.86 16.12 -0.56
C GLY A 210 -11.56 17.22 -1.56
#